data_40c95987e7ac99ead3230b84900e0019
#
_entry.id   40c95987e7ac99ead3230b84900e0019
#
_cell.length_a   1.000
_cell.length_b   1.000
_cell.length_c   1.000
_cell.angle_alpha   90.00
_cell.angle_beta   90.00
_cell.angle_gamma   90.00
#
_symmetry.space_group_name_H-M   'P 1'
#
loop_
_entity.id
_entity.type
_entity.pdbx_description
1 polymer ?
#
loop_
_entity_poly.entity_id
_entity_poly.type
_entity_poly.pdbx_seq_one_letter_code
_entity_poly.pdbx_strand_id
1 'polypeptide(L)'
;NKKIIEPVLKRCSNCILPDTVPFIEFDKKGMCNFCIKHETHKLGDVNHVMNKLSNEKNIVVGFSGGRDSSYGLSYLKDKLNSNFVAVSYDWGMVTDLARRNQARVVGKLGVEHVWVSADIAKKRNNIKKNFLAWLSKPHLGMVPILMAGDKEWQKQLLKAAENKGTEYIVQFQSPFEHTYFKYGFAGIKPIFSSTNETP
;
A
#
# COMPACT_ATOMS: atom_id res chain seq x y z
N ASN A 1 8.58 -37.76 -19.50
CA ASN A 1 8.84 -36.31 -19.53
C ASN A 1 7.91 -35.67 -20.55
N LYS A 2 6.72 -35.18 -20.08
CA LYS A 2 5.90 -34.31 -20.91
C LYS A 2 6.60 -32.95 -20.98
N LYS A 3 7.09 -32.57 -22.15
CA LYS A 3 7.52 -31.19 -22.42
C LYS A 3 6.31 -30.27 -22.16
N ILE A 4 6.38 -29.46 -21.14
CA ILE A 4 5.41 -28.35 -20.93
C ILE A 4 5.71 -27.35 -22.04
N ILE A 5 4.87 -27.33 -23.07
CA ILE A 5 4.91 -26.29 -24.11
C ILE A 5 4.31 -25.06 -23.45
N GLU A 6 5.16 -24.09 -23.10
CA GLU A 6 4.68 -22.80 -22.61
C GLU A 6 3.88 -22.11 -23.72
N PRO A 7 2.66 -21.64 -23.45
CA PRO A 7 1.87 -20.92 -24.44
C PRO A 7 2.58 -19.63 -24.82
N VAL A 8 2.64 -19.33 -26.11
CA VAL A 8 3.16 -18.04 -26.60
C VAL A 8 2.15 -16.96 -26.20
N LEU A 9 2.47 -16.19 -25.18
CA LEU A 9 1.61 -15.10 -24.68
C LEU A 9 1.76 -13.86 -25.56
N LYS A 10 0.64 -13.32 -26.00
CA LYS A 10 0.61 -11.98 -26.59
C LYS A 10 0.92 -10.94 -25.49
N ARG A 11 1.82 -10.03 -25.75
CA ARG A 11 2.24 -9.00 -24.77
C ARG A 11 2.04 -7.60 -25.34
N CYS A 12 1.77 -6.67 -24.44
CA CYS A 12 1.70 -5.26 -24.80
C CYS A 12 3.04 -4.77 -25.34
N SER A 13 3.00 -4.06 -26.47
CA SER A 13 4.18 -3.47 -27.11
C SER A 13 4.89 -2.40 -26.25
N ASN A 14 4.21 -1.83 -25.25
CA ASN A 14 4.75 -0.77 -24.42
C ASN A 14 5.12 -1.25 -22.99
N CYS A 15 4.21 -1.90 -22.25
CA CYS A 15 4.43 -2.29 -20.83
C CYS A 15 4.66 -3.80 -20.64
N ILE A 16 4.70 -4.58 -21.70
CA ILE A 16 4.93 -6.04 -21.71
C ILE A 16 3.89 -6.89 -20.93
N LEU A 17 2.80 -6.32 -20.42
CA LEU A 17 1.73 -7.08 -19.78
C LEU A 17 1.17 -8.13 -20.74
N PRO A 18 0.98 -9.38 -20.28
CA PRO A 18 0.46 -10.46 -21.12
C PRO A 18 -1.06 -10.40 -21.27
N ASP A 19 -1.58 -11.06 -22.30
CA ASP A 19 -3.02 -11.23 -22.58
C ASP A 19 -3.78 -12.01 -21.49
N THR A 20 -3.08 -12.64 -20.58
CA THR A 20 -3.65 -13.31 -19.42
C THR A 20 -4.06 -12.35 -18.28
N VAL A 21 -3.71 -11.05 -18.38
CA VAL A 21 -4.14 -10.05 -17.41
C VAL A 21 -5.65 -9.82 -17.55
N PRO A 22 -6.43 -9.90 -16.47
CA PRO A 22 -7.87 -9.72 -16.55
C PRO A 22 -8.26 -8.38 -17.13
N PHE A 23 -9.23 -8.38 -18.07
CA PHE A 23 -9.75 -7.21 -18.77
C PHE A 23 -8.74 -6.42 -19.60
N ILE A 24 -7.59 -7.04 -19.96
CA ILE A 24 -6.65 -6.44 -20.89
C ILE A 24 -7.20 -6.52 -22.31
N GLU A 25 -7.10 -5.43 -23.04
CA GLU A 25 -7.47 -5.30 -24.45
C GLU A 25 -6.30 -4.65 -25.20
N PHE A 26 -6.08 -5.04 -26.45
CA PHE A 26 -4.99 -4.51 -27.26
C PHE A 26 -5.56 -3.80 -28.49
N ASP A 27 -5.00 -2.64 -28.81
CA ASP A 27 -5.29 -1.95 -30.06
C ASP A 27 -4.60 -2.61 -31.28
N LYS A 28 -4.81 -2.03 -32.46
CA LYS A 28 -4.21 -2.51 -33.72
C LYS A 28 -2.67 -2.47 -33.72
N LYS A 29 -2.05 -1.66 -32.87
CA LYS A 29 -0.60 -1.52 -32.71
C LYS A 29 -0.03 -2.42 -31.62
N GLY A 30 -0.87 -3.22 -30.96
CA GLY A 30 -0.47 -4.11 -29.88
C GLY A 30 -0.30 -3.42 -28.53
N MET A 31 -0.71 -2.16 -28.37
CA MET A 31 -0.69 -1.43 -27.11
C MET A 31 -1.92 -1.78 -26.29
N CYS A 32 -1.76 -2.02 -24.98
CA CYS A 32 -2.89 -2.37 -24.12
C CYS A 32 -3.69 -1.15 -23.65
N ASN A 33 -4.95 -1.39 -23.30
CA ASN A 33 -5.86 -0.38 -22.76
C ASN A 33 -5.33 0.32 -21.51
N PHE A 34 -4.54 -0.36 -20.67
CA PHE A 34 -3.90 0.24 -19.50
C PHE A 34 -2.84 1.28 -19.91
N CYS A 35 -2.06 1.02 -20.95
CA CYS A 35 -1.10 2.00 -21.49
C CYS A 35 -1.76 3.17 -22.20
N ILE A 36 -2.80 2.88 -23.01
CA ILE A 36 -3.53 3.91 -23.76
C ILE A 36 -4.20 4.92 -22.81
N LYS A 37 -4.70 4.42 -21.67
CA LYS A 37 -5.41 5.23 -20.67
C LYS A 37 -4.53 5.62 -19.49
N HIS A 38 -3.21 5.38 -19.59
CA HIS A 38 -2.29 5.77 -18.53
C HIS A 38 -2.12 7.29 -18.53
N GLU A 39 -2.55 7.90 -17.44
CA GLU A 39 -2.25 9.30 -17.16
C GLU A 39 -0.99 9.37 -16.30
N THR A 40 -0.05 10.21 -16.69
CA THR A 40 1.14 10.46 -15.87
C THR A 40 0.71 11.11 -14.57
N HIS A 41 0.95 10.46 -13.45
CA HIS A 41 0.64 11.03 -12.14
C HIS A 41 1.40 12.33 -11.96
N LYS A 42 0.67 13.43 -11.85
CA LYS A 42 1.26 14.71 -11.42
C LYS A 42 1.58 14.56 -9.93
N LEU A 43 2.85 14.71 -9.60
CA LEU A 43 3.25 14.80 -8.20
C LEU A 43 2.62 16.06 -7.61
N GLY A 44 2.05 15.94 -6.41
CA GLY A 44 1.55 17.10 -5.67
C GLY A 44 2.71 18.06 -5.30
N ASP A 45 2.35 19.26 -4.91
CA ASP A 45 3.34 20.24 -4.43
C ASP A 45 3.89 19.82 -3.07
N VAL A 46 5.08 19.24 -3.09
CA VAL A 46 5.79 18.80 -1.90
C VAL A 46 6.07 19.97 -0.95
N ASN A 47 6.38 21.16 -1.48
CA ASN A 47 6.67 22.34 -0.65
C ASN A 47 5.44 22.78 0.12
N HIS A 48 4.26 22.74 -0.50
CA HIS A 48 3.01 23.07 0.19
C HIS A 48 2.74 22.10 1.36
N VAL A 49 2.94 20.81 1.15
CA VAL A 49 2.80 19.79 2.22
C VAL A 49 3.83 20.02 3.32
N MET A 50 5.10 20.23 2.96
CA MET A 50 6.17 20.45 3.92
C MET A 50 5.96 21.72 4.75
N ASN A 51 5.46 22.81 4.14
CA ASN A 51 5.13 24.05 4.84
C ASN A 51 3.99 23.86 5.85
N LYS A 52 2.98 23.05 5.52
CA LYS A 52 1.93 22.69 6.48
C LYS A 52 2.49 21.90 7.66
N LEU A 53 3.28 20.89 7.38
CA LEU A 53 3.85 20.01 8.41
C LEU A 53 4.87 20.74 9.30
N SER A 54 5.58 21.74 8.81
CA SER A 54 6.58 22.49 9.58
C SER A 54 5.98 23.29 10.74
N ASN A 55 4.69 23.61 10.68
CA ASN A 55 3.97 24.30 11.74
C ASN A 55 3.41 23.35 12.81
N GLU A 56 3.53 22.04 12.58
CA GLU A 56 2.96 21.05 13.48
C GLU A 56 3.96 20.59 14.54
N LYS A 57 3.50 20.59 15.80
CA LYS A 57 4.31 20.12 16.92
C LYS A 57 4.46 18.60 16.90
N ASN A 58 3.38 17.89 16.61
CA ASN A 58 3.34 16.44 16.58
C ASN A 58 2.88 15.96 15.20
N ILE A 59 3.53 14.93 14.66
CA ILE A 59 3.16 14.31 13.40
C ILE A 59 3.14 12.79 13.60
N VAL A 60 2.00 12.18 13.29
CA VAL A 60 1.87 10.72 13.30
C VAL A 60 2.29 10.18 11.92
N VAL A 61 3.14 9.17 11.93
CA VAL A 61 3.68 8.56 10.72
C VAL A 61 3.34 7.08 10.68
N GLY A 62 2.67 6.66 9.62
CA GLY A 62 2.45 5.25 9.31
C GLY A 62 3.76 4.56 8.96
N PHE A 63 4.20 3.62 9.81
CA PHE A 63 5.52 3.02 9.70
C PHE A 63 5.45 1.50 9.60
N SER A 64 5.62 0.97 8.40
CA SER A 64 5.66 -0.48 8.16
C SER A 64 7.07 -1.09 8.33
N GLY A 65 8.12 -0.27 8.38
CA GLY A 65 9.51 -0.72 8.34
C GLY A 65 10.00 -1.15 6.96
N GLY A 66 9.18 -1.00 5.93
CA GLY A 66 9.58 -1.16 4.53
C GLY A 66 10.46 0.00 4.05
N ARG A 67 11.01 -0.09 2.84
CA ARG A 67 11.91 0.94 2.26
C ARG A 67 11.27 2.32 2.28
N ASP A 68 10.06 2.43 1.74
CA ASP A 68 9.40 3.71 1.52
C ASP A 68 9.08 4.40 2.84
N SER A 69 8.49 3.68 3.80
CA SER A 69 8.19 4.23 5.12
C SER A 69 9.45 4.58 5.93
N SER A 70 10.53 3.79 5.80
CA SER A 70 11.79 4.08 6.48
C SER A 70 12.50 5.29 5.89
N TYR A 71 12.55 5.38 4.56
CA TYR A 71 13.11 6.53 3.86
C TYR A 71 12.31 7.81 4.17
N GLY A 72 10.98 7.72 4.04
CA GLY A 72 10.11 8.85 4.26
C GLY A 72 10.17 9.38 5.69
N LEU A 73 10.20 8.51 6.70
CA LEU A 73 10.38 8.90 8.09
C LEU A 73 11.73 9.60 8.32
N SER A 74 12.80 9.05 7.74
CA SER A 74 14.14 9.67 7.80
C SER A 74 14.16 11.04 7.12
N TYR A 75 13.54 11.16 5.95
CA TYR A 75 13.42 12.41 5.22
C TYR A 75 12.68 13.49 6.00
N LEU A 76 11.53 13.15 6.59
CA LEU A 76 10.78 14.10 7.42
C LEU A 76 11.58 14.55 8.64
N LYS A 77 12.26 13.60 9.32
CA LYS A 77 13.07 13.90 10.49
C LYS A 77 14.25 14.82 10.18
N ASP A 78 14.83 14.70 8.97
CA ASP A 78 15.89 15.58 8.48
C ASP A 78 15.40 17.00 8.14
N LYS A 79 14.18 17.12 7.64
CA LYS A 79 13.61 18.37 7.12
C LYS A 79 12.78 19.16 8.10
N LEU A 80 12.20 18.51 9.12
CA LEU A 80 11.26 19.13 10.04
C LEU A 80 11.71 18.96 11.49
N ASN A 81 11.51 20.01 12.28
CA ASN A 81 11.78 20.01 13.72
C ASN A 81 10.54 19.64 14.56
N SER A 82 9.75 18.71 14.08
CA SER A 82 8.53 18.23 14.75
C SER A 82 8.81 16.98 15.57
N ASN A 83 7.93 16.69 16.51
CA ASN A 83 7.92 15.40 17.21
C ASN A 83 7.22 14.36 16.33
N PHE A 84 7.95 13.34 15.94
CA PHE A 84 7.41 12.24 15.15
C PHE A 84 7.03 11.07 16.02
N VAL A 85 5.85 10.50 15.73
CA VAL A 85 5.38 9.26 16.34
C VAL A 85 5.17 8.24 15.22
N ALA A 86 6.09 7.30 15.13
CA ALA A 86 5.98 6.19 14.19
C ALA A 86 4.99 5.14 14.73
N VAL A 87 3.99 4.78 13.95
CA VAL A 87 2.98 3.79 14.35
C VAL A 87 3.09 2.57 13.46
N SER A 88 3.31 1.41 14.07
CA SER A 88 3.36 0.11 13.41
C SER A 88 2.23 -0.80 13.90
N TYR A 89 1.63 -1.55 12.98
CA TYR A 89 0.59 -2.51 13.29
C TYR A 89 1.06 -3.93 12.99
N ASP A 90 1.20 -4.73 14.03
CA ASP A 90 1.52 -6.15 13.91
C ASP A 90 0.24 -6.97 13.78
N TRP A 91 -0.04 -7.40 12.58
CA TRP A 91 -1.20 -8.24 12.27
C TRP A 91 -1.00 -9.73 12.56
N GLY A 92 0.12 -10.08 13.23
CA GLY A 92 0.41 -11.43 13.69
C GLY A 92 1.26 -12.28 12.73
N MET A 93 1.66 -11.73 11.57
CA MET A 93 2.51 -12.43 10.60
C MET A 93 3.77 -11.61 10.23
N VAL A 94 4.08 -10.57 11.00
CA VAL A 94 5.32 -9.82 10.86
C VAL A 94 6.49 -10.67 11.34
N THR A 95 7.54 -10.78 10.55
CA THR A 95 8.73 -11.58 10.91
C THR A 95 9.55 -10.90 12.01
N ASP A 96 10.32 -11.68 12.79
CA ASP A 96 11.21 -11.13 13.82
C ASP A 96 12.29 -10.21 13.22
N LEU A 97 12.73 -10.51 12.00
CA LEU A 97 13.66 -9.63 11.29
C LEU A 97 13.03 -8.26 10.99
N ALA A 98 11.78 -8.25 10.54
CA ALA A 98 11.06 -7.01 10.28
C ALA A 98 10.86 -6.19 11.56
N ARG A 99 10.46 -6.82 12.68
CA ARG A 99 10.33 -6.16 13.99
C ARG A 99 11.66 -5.53 14.44
N ARG A 100 12.75 -6.29 14.33
CA ARG A 100 14.10 -5.78 14.66
C ARG A 100 14.53 -4.62 13.78
N ASN A 101 14.23 -4.67 12.49
CA ASN A 101 14.55 -3.58 11.56
C ASN A 101 13.74 -2.32 11.89
N GLN A 102 12.46 -2.46 12.20
CA GLN A 102 11.65 -1.34 12.66
C GLN A 102 12.24 -0.68 13.90
N ALA A 103 12.54 -1.47 14.94
CA ALA A 103 13.16 -0.95 16.17
C ALA A 103 14.50 -0.25 15.93
N ARG A 104 15.34 -0.79 15.03
CA ARG A 104 16.63 -0.18 14.66
C ARG A 104 16.45 1.17 13.98
N VAL A 105 15.50 1.28 13.04
CA VAL A 105 15.25 2.53 12.31
C VAL A 105 14.76 3.61 13.26
N VAL A 106 13.73 3.35 14.04
CA VAL A 106 13.18 4.36 14.97
C VAL A 106 14.17 4.73 16.07
N GLY A 107 14.93 3.75 16.58
CA GLY A 107 16.00 4.00 17.57
C GLY A 107 17.13 4.85 17.00
N LYS A 108 17.57 4.61 15.75
CA LYS A 108 18.59 5.43 15.09
C LYS A 108 18.12 6.86 14.82
N LEU A 109 16.83 7.03 14.51
CA LEU A 109 16.24 8.35 14.24
C LEU A 109 15.79 9.10 15.51
N GLY A 110 15.81 8.45 16.67
CA GLY A 110 15.32 9.03 17.92
C GLY A 110 13.82 9.37 17.84
N VAL A 111 13.01 8.49 17.24
CA VAL A 111 11.59 8.69 17.02
C VAL A 111 10.79 7.81 17.98
N GLU A 112 9.75 8.36 18.59
CA GLU A 112 8.81 7.58 19.39
C GLU A 112 8.13 6.51 18.53
N HIS A 113 8.06 5.27 19.03
CA HIS A 113 7.47 4.17 18.31
C HIS A 113 6.28 3.57 19.05
N VAL A 114 5.10 3.67 18.47
CA VAL A 114 3.88 3.02 18.94
C VAL A 114 3.69 1.72 18.16
N TRP A 115 3.84 0.61 18.85
CA TRP A 115 3.63 -0.72 18.31
C TRP A 115 2.27 -1.27 18.75
N VAL A 116 1.39 -1.53 17.79
CA VAL A 116 0.05 -2.08 18.06
C VAL A 116 -0.03 -3.50 17.57
N SER A 117 -0.27 -4.44 18.47
CA SER A 117 -0.50 -5.84 18.11
C SER A 117 -1.98 -6.11 17.87
N ALA A 118 -2.27 -6.92 16.86
CA ALA A 118 -3.63 -7.37 16.58
C ALA A 118 -4.16 -8.29 17.69
N ASP A 119 -5.47 -8.28 17.90
CA ASP A 119 -6.16 -9.39 18.53
C ASP A 119 -6.08 -10.61 17.60
N ILE A 120 -5.23 -11.56 17.96
CA ILE A 120 -4.88 -12.70 17.12
C ILE A 120 -6.08 -13.60 16.85
N ALA A 121 -6.97 -13.78 17.82
CA ALA A 121 -8.17 -14.61 17.64
C ALA A 121 -9.13 -13.97 16.63
N LYS A 122 -9.37 -12.67 16.77
CA LYS A 122 -10.19 -11.88 15.85
C LYS A 122 -9.58 -11.84 14.45
N LYS A 123 -8.26 -11.68 14.35
CA LYS A 123 -7.55 -11.64 13.07
C LYS A 123 -7.61 -12.97 12.33
N ARG A 124 -7.36 -14.09 13.03
CA ARG A 124 -7.49 -15.44 12.46
C ARG A 124 -8.89 -15.70 11.95
N ASN A 125 -9.92 -15.32 12.71
CA ASN A 125 -11.31 -15.46 12.27
C ASN A 125 -11.62 -14.61 11.02
N ASN A 126 -11.06 -13.41 10.93
CA ASN A 126 -11.19 -12.54 9.76
C ASN A 126 -10.57 -13.18 8.51
N ILE A 127 -9.34 -13.68 8.62
CA ILE A 127 -8.65 -14.35 7.51
C ILE A 127 -9.44 -15.60 7.09
N LYS A 128 -9.92 -16.41 8.05
CA LYS A 128 -10.76 -17.58 7.79
C LYS A 128 -12.02 -17.21 6.99
N LYS A 129 -12.72 -16.16 7.40
CA LYS A 129 -13.94 -15.68 6.70
C LYS A 129 -13.63 -15.23 5.27
N ASN A 130 -12.55 -14.48 5.07
CA ASN A 130 -12.13 -14.04 3.74
C ASN A 130 -11.74 -15.21 2.84
N PHE A 131 -11.04 -16.19 3.39
CA PHE A 131 -10.67 -17.39 2.66
C PHE A 131 -11.89 -18.22 2.25
N LEU A 132 -12.84 -18.42 3.14
CA LEU A 132 -14.10 -19.11 2.83
C LEU A 132 -14.92 -18.36 1.78
N ALA A 133 -15.01 -17.05 1.86
CA ALA A 133 -15.67 -16.22 0.86
C ALA A 133 -14.98 -16.33 -0.52
N TRP A 134 -13.64 -16.35 -0.55
CA TRP A 134 -12.90 -16.58 -1.78
C TRP A 134 -13.13 -17.98 -2.36
N LEU A 135 -13.18 -19.01 -1.53
CA LEU A 135 -13.46 -20.38 -1.98
C LEU A 135 -14.84 -20.52 -2.63
N SER A 136 -15.82 -19.74 -2.22
CA SER A 136 -17.16 -19.77 -2.82
C SER A 136 -17.18 -19.23 -4.27
N LYS A 137 -16.25 -18.33 -4.62
CA LYS A 137 -16.05 -17.80 -5.97
C LYS A 137 -14.57 -17.51 -6.21
N PRO A 138 -13.75 -18.54 -6.45
CA PRO A 138 -12.31 -18.36 -6.62
C PRO A 138 -11.96 -17.43 -7.78
N HIS A 139 -11.00 -16.54 -7.56
CA HIS A 139 -10.45 -15.65 -8.58
C HIS A 139 -8.97 -15.35 -8.27
N LEU A 140 -8.26 -14.71 -9.20
CA LEU A 140 -6.82 -14.44 -9.08
C LEU A 140 -6.47 -13.46 -7.96
N GLY A 141 -7.42 -12.69 -7.47
CA GLY A 141 -7.25 -11.72 -6.37
C GLY A 141 -7.21 -12.36 -4.99
N MET A 142 -6.35 -13.36 -4.77
CA MET A 142 -6.12 -13.92 -3.42
C MET A 142 -5.50 -12.92 -2.45
N VAL A 143 -4.81 -11.91 -2.96
CA VAL A 143 -4.12 -10.88 -2.14
C VAL A 143 -5.05 -10.20 -1.13
N PRO A 144 -6.33 -9.89 -1.44
CA PRO A 144 -7.26 -9.33 -0.47
C PRO A 144 -7.49 -10.17 0.79
N ILE A 145 -7.26 -11.48 0.73
CA ILE A 145 -7.34 -12.36 1.90
C ILE A 145 -6.30 -11.94 2.96
N LEU A 146 -5.13 -11.54 2.50
CA LEU A 146 -4.03 -11.09 3.34
C LEU A 146 -4.19 -9.63 3.78
N MET A 147 -4.94 -8.82 3.02
CA MET A 147 -5.16 -7.39 3.29
C MET A 147 -6.28 -7.11 4.31
N ALA A 148 -6.85 -8.12 4.95
CA ALA A 148 -7.91 -8.00 5.95
C ALA A 148 -7.52 -7.20 7.22
N GLY A 149 -6.46 -6.42 7.17
CA GLY A 149 -5.95 -5.59 8.25
C GLY A 149 -5.83 -4.11 7.93
N ASP A 150 -6.00 -3.71 6.68
CA ASP A 150 -5.72 -2.33 6.26
C ASP A 150 -6.68 -1.32 6.93
N LYS A 151 -7.95 -1.67 7.07
CA LYS A 151 -8.91 -0.83 7.82
C LYS A 151 -8.56 -0.70 9.30
N GLU A 152 -8.04 -1.75 9.93
CA GLU A 152 -7.61 -1.70 11.33
C GLU A 152 -6.34 -0.87 11.47
N TRP A 153 -5.42 -0.97 10.53
CA TRP A 153 -4.25 -0.11 10.45
C TRP A 153 -4.62 1.38 10.43
N GLN A 154 -5.51 1.78 9.53
CA GLN A 154 -6.00 3.16 9.44
C GLN A 154 -6.63 3.63 10.76
N LYS A 155 -7.44 2.80 11.37
CA LYS A 155 -8.06 3.08 12.67
C LYS A 155 -7.02 3.31 13.78
N GLN A 156 -5.94 2.54 13.80
CA GLN A 156 -4.87 2.70 14.78
C GLN A 156 -4.09 3.99 14.54
N LEU A 157 -3.87 4.39 13.29
CA LEU A 157 -3.27 5.69 12.96
C LEU A 157 -4.12 6.85 13.43
N LEU A 158 -5.44 6.82 13.17
CA LEU A 158 -6.38 7.85 13.63
C LEU A 158 -6.37 7.96 15.15
N LYS A 159 -6.43 6.82 15.86
CA LYS A 159 -6.36 6.80 17.31
C LYS A 159 -5.04 7.37 17.87
N ALA A 160 -3.92 7.08 17.21
CA ALA A 160 -2.63 7.64 17.59
C ALA A 160 -2.59 9.17 17.37
N ALA A 161 -3.16 9.66 16.27
CA ALA A 161 -3.26 11.09 15.98
C ALA A 161 -4.12 11.82 17.01
N GLU A 162 -5.28 11.27 17.35
CA GLU A 162 -6.16 11.77 18.39
C GLU A 162 -5.44 11.87 19.75
N ASN A 163 -4.73 10.79 20.16
CA ASN A 163 -3.97 10.77 21.41
C ASN A 163 -2.82 11.79 21.46
N LYS A 164 -2.27 12.16 20.31
CA LYS A 164 -1.18 13.15 20.20
C LYS A 164 -1.68 14.56 19.90
N GLY A 165 -2.98 14.75 19.76
CA GLY A 165 -3.60 16.04 19.47
C GLY A 165 -3.14 16.62 18.13
N THR A 166 -3.00 15.77 17.09
CA THR A 166 -2.64 16.19 15.74
C THR A 166 -3.67 15.73 14.72
N GLU A 167 -3.92 16.56 13.71
CA GLU A 167 -4.77 16.22 12.56
C GLU A 167 -3.96 15.58 11.43
N TYR A 168 -2.63 15.58 11.53
CA TYR A 168 -1.76 15.15 10.44
C TYR A 168 -1.25 13.73 10.65
N ILE A 169 -1.59 12.89 9.67
CA ILE A 169 -1.09 11.53 9.52
C ILE A 169 -0.37 11.44 8.19
N VAL A 170 0.92 11.09 8.23
CA VAL A 170 1.72 10.91 7.02
C VAL A 170 1.89 9.42 6.73
N GLN A 171 1.59 9.04 5.50
CA GLN A 171 1.82 7.71 4.97
C GLN A 171 2.66 7.81 3.70
N PHE A 172 3.53 6.82 3.50
CA PHE A 172 4.41 6.79 2.34
C PHE A 172 3.97 5.69 1.38
N GLN A 173 3.58 6.11 0.20
CA GLN A 173 3.17 5.23 -0.89
C GLN A 173 3.79 5.73 -2.19
N SER A 174 4.15 4.82 -3.07
CA SER A 174 4.54 5.19 -4.42
C SER A 174 3.29 5.44 -5.27
N PRO A 175 3.23 6.53 -6.06
CA PRO A 175 2.13 6.74 -7.00
C PRO A 175 2.02 5.60 -8.02
N PHE A 176 3.10 4.86 -8.28
CA PHE A 176 3.11 3.69 -9.17
C PHE A 176 2.40 2.47 -8.55
N GLU A 177 2.05 2.48 -7.27
CA GLU A 177 1.25 1.42 -6.65
C GLU A 177 -0.24 1.54 -6.98
N HIS A 178 -0.70 2.72 -7.37
CA HIS A 178 -2.07 2.97 -7.80
C HIS A 178 -2.24 2.57 -9.27
N THR A 179 -2.49 1.29 -9.51
CA THR A 179 -2.62 0.76 -10.87
C THR A 179 -3.96 0.06 -11.05
N TYR A 180 -4.68 0.45 -12.09
CA TYR A 180 -6.03 -0.08 -12.39
C TYR A 180 -6.05 -1.59 -12.67
N PHE A 181 -4.96 -2.18 -13.15
CA PHE A 181 -4.92 -3.62 -13.43
C PHE A 181 -5.08 -4.49 -12.16
N LYS A 182 -4.76 -3.97 -10.98
CA LYS A 182 -4.93 -4.68 -9.70
C LYS A 182 -6.40 -5.05 -9.44
N TYR A 183 -7.34 -4.20 -9.84
CA TYR A 183 -8.78 -4.47 -9.71
C TYR A 183 -9.23 -5.66 -10.55
N GLY A 184 -8.64 -5.83 -11.73
CA GLY A 184 -8.93 -6.97 -12.61
C GLY A 184 -8.66 -8.32 -11.94
N PHE A 185 -7.59 -8.44 -11.16
CA PHE A 185 -7.28 -9.66 -10.42
C PHE A 185 -8.32 -9.97 -9.32
N ALA A 186 -9.01 -8.96 -8.81
CA ALA A 186 -10.14 -9.12 -7.89
C ALA A 186 -11.48 -9.39 -8.64
N GLY A 187 -11.46 -9.55 -9.96
CA GLY A 187 -12.66 -9.75 -10.78
C GLY A 187 -13.47 -8.48 -11.05
N ILE A 188 -12.90 -7.31 -10.78
CA ILE A 188 -13.54 -6.01 -10.97
C ILE A 188 -13.00 -5.38 -12.26
N LYS A 189 -13.90 -5.05 -13.20
CA LYS A 189 -13.49 -4.35 -14.43
C LYS A 189 -12.96 -2.96 -14.07
N PRO A 190 -11.72 -2.60 -14.48
CA PRO A 190 -11.16 -1.30 -14.21
C PRO A 190 -12.00 -0.19 -14.84
N ILE A 191 -12.35 0.82 -14.05
CA ILE A 191 -12.98 2.05 -14.53
C ILE A 191 -11.87 3.09 -14.63
N PHE A 192 -11.52 3.47 -15.84
CA PHE A 192 -10.55 4.54 -16.09
C PHE A 192 -11.32 5.86 -16.00
N SER A 193 -11.29 6.50 -14.83
CA SER A 193 -11.83 7.86 -14.66
C SER A 193 -10.71 8.88 -14.75
N SER A 194 -11.04 10.07 -15.22
CA SER A 194 -10.13 11.22 -15.24
C SER A 194 -9.93 11.87 -13.86
N THR A 195 -10.66 11.40 -12.86
CA THR A 195 -10.56 11.88 -11.48
C THR A 195 -9.93 10.78 -10.61
N ASN A 196 -8.82 11.10 -9.96
CA ASN A 196 -8.14 10.24 -8.98
C ASN A 196 -8.94 10.14 -7.67
N GLU A 197 -10.23 9.94 -7.73
CA GLU A 197 -11.02 9.62 -6.56
C GLU A 197 -10.89 8.11 -6.30
N THR A 198 -10.02 7.77 -5.37
CA THR A 198 -10.05 6.46 -4.71
C THR A 198 -11.30 6.40 -3.85
N PRO A 199 -12.14 5.35 -4.00
CA PRO A 199 -13.25 5.11 -3.11
C PRO A 199 -12.77 4.78 -1.70
#